data_348e71726a34009e0dac11b0e7e50f2c
#
_entry.id   348e71726a34009e0dac11b0e7e50f2c
#
_cell.length_a   1.000
_cell.length_b   1.000
_cell.length_c   1.000
_cell.angle_alpha   90.00
_cell.angle_beta   90.00
_cell.angle_gamma   90.00
#
_symmetry.space_group_name_H-M   'P 1'
#
loop_
_entity.id
_entity.type
_entity.pdbx_description
1 polymer ?
#
loop_
_entity_poly.entity_id
_entity_poly.type
_entity_poly.pdbx_seq_one_letter_code
_entity_poly.pdbx_strand_id
1 'polypeptide(L)'
;ELMATARDLKAPYELVKDIHETGTLPVVNFAAGGISTPADAALMMQIGVDGVFVGSGIFKSESPQIMADAIVKATTHYQDPHMLAEVSKGLGSAMPGIDVRTLPESEQFATRGW
;
A
#
# COMPACT_ATOMS: atom_id res chain seq x y z
N GLU A 1 9.47 -27.37 1.09
CA GLU A 1 8.62 -26.23 1.51
C GLU A 1 8.51 -25.20 0.41
N LEU A 2 9.60 -24.62 -0.12
CA LEU A 2 9.57 -23.64 -1.23
C LEU A 2 8.92 -24.19 -2.51
N MET A 3 9.14 -25.47 -2.85
CA MET A 3 8.49 -26.09 -4.00
C MET A 3 6.96 -26.19 -3.84
N ALA A 4 6.50 -26.48 -2.64
CA ALA A 4 5.07 -26.49 -2.33
C ALA A 4 4.48 -25.09 -2.46
N THR A 5 5.17 -24.09 -1.92
CA THR A 5 4.78 -22.68 -2.04
C THR A 5 4.72 -22.23 -3.49
N ALA A 6 5.74 -22.55 -4.29
CA ALA A 6 5.76 -22.22 -5.72
C ALA A 6 4.58 -22.84 -6.47
N ARG A 7 4.26 -24.09 -6.18
CA ARG A 7 3.12 -24.80 -6.77
C ARG A 7 1.79 -24.12 -6.37
N ASP A 8 1.63 -23.81 -5.09
CA ASP A 8 0.40 -23.24 -4.57
C ASP A 8 0.17 -21.81 -5.10
N LEU A 9 1.25 -21.04 -5.27
CA LEU A 9 1.23 -19.72 -5.90
C LEU A 9 1.17 -19.77 -7.43
N LYS A 10 1.33 -20.95 -8.05
CA LYS A 10 1.45 -21.12 -9.52
C LYS A 10 2.60 -20.23 -10.08
N ALA A 11 3.68 -20.11 -9.34
CA ALA A 11 4.84 -19.30 -9.69
C ALA A 11 6.06 -20.18 -10.02
N PRO A 12 7.00 -19.70 -10.86
CA PRO A 12 8.26 -20.41 -11.11
C PRO A 12 9.06 -20.62 -9.81
N TYR A 13 9.56 -21.83 -9.60
CA TYR A 13 10.32 -22.18 -8.40
C TYR A 13 11.53 -21.26 -8.17
N GLU A 14 12.29 -20.96 -9.23
CA GLU A 14 13.47 -20.10 -9.14
C GLU A 14 13.12 -18.69 -8.65
N LEU A 15 11.98 -18.15 -9.06
CA LEU A 15 11.47 -16.85 -8.58
C LEU A 15 11.15 -16.89 -7.08
N VAL A 16 10.48 -17.94 -6.62
CA VAL A 16 10.13 -18.11 -5.19
C VAL A 16 11.40 -18.29 -4.36
N LYS A 17 12.40 -19.02 -4.89
CA LYS A 17 13.69 -19.20 -4.26
C LYS A 17 14.46 -17.88 -4.14
N ASP A 18 14.53 -17.10 -5.22
CA ASP A 18 15.15 -15.77 -5.24
C ASP A 18 14.55 -14.84 -4.18
N ILE A 19 13.23 -14.77 -4.13
CA ILE A 19 12.53 -13.94 -3.14
C ILE A 19 12.82 -14.42 -1.71
N HIS A 20 12.87 -15.72 -1.49
CA HIS A 20 13.23 -16.29 -0.19
C HIS A 20 14.64 -15.91 0.25
N GLU A 21 15.60 -15.94 -0.68
CA GLU A 21 17.01 -15.65 -0.41
C GLU A 21 17.27 -14.14 -0.25
N THR A 22 16.64 -13.31 -1.08
CA THR A 22 16.88 -11.85 -1.12
C THR A 22 15.91 -11.03 -0.27
N GLY A 23 14.72 -11.56 0.01
CA GLY A 23 13.64 -10.84 0.69
C GLY A 23 12.96 -9.78 -0.18
N THR A 24 13.28 -9.71 -1.47
CA THR A 24 12.76 -8.70 -2.40
C THR A 24 12.29 -9.31 -3.71
N LEU A 25 11.34 -8.65 -4.37
CA LEU A 25 10.97 -8.96 -5.75
C LEU A 25 12.04 -8.40 -6.72
N PRO A 26 12.38 -9.12 -7.80
CA PRO A 26 13.35 -8.65 -8.80
C PRO A 26 12.76 -7.62 -9.78
N VAL A 27 11.66 -7.01 -9.44
CA VAL A 27 10.93 -6.02 -10.23
C VAL A 27 10.42 -4.90 -9.34
N VAL A 28 10.10 -3.75 -9.94
CA VAL A 28 9.47 -2.63 -9.24
C VAL A 28 8.14 -3.06 -8.65
N ASN A 29 7.94 -2.75 -7.37
CA ASN A 29 6.77 -3.15 -6.60
C ASN A 29 6.11 -1.93 -5.97
N PHE A 30 4.87 -1.63 -6.37
CA PHE A 30 4.08 -0.55 -5.82
C PHE A 30 2.96 -1.06 -4.91
N ALA A 31 2.74 -0.37 -3.80
CA ALA A 31 1.56 -0.58 -2.97
C ALA A 31 0.36 0.19 -3.55
N ALA A 32 -0.77 -0.48 -3.67
CA ALA A 32 -2.02 0.11 -4.14
C ALA A 32 -3.19 -0.35 -3.27
N GLY A 33 -4.07 0.58 -2.95
CA GLY A 33 -5.23 0.33 -2.08
C GLY A 33 -4.94 0.51 -0.59
N GLY A 34 -5.94 0.98 0.14
CA GLY A 34 -5.87 1.15 1.59
C GLY A 34 -5.05 2.34 2.09
N ILE A 35 -4.48 3.15 1.21
CA ILE A 35 -3.71 4.34 1.58
C ILE A 35 -4.64 5.54 1.61
N SER A 36 -4.84 6.12 2.79
CA SER A 36 -5.73 7.26 3.00
C SER A 36 -5.11 8.39 3.83
N THR A 37 -3.91 8.17 4.36
CA THR A 37 -3.18 9.14 5.17
C THR A 37 -1.69 9.18 4.80
N PRO A 38 -0.96 10.27 5.14
CA PRO A 38 0.50 10.30 5.00
C PRO A 38 1.21 9.18 5.76
N ALA A 39 0.69 8.79 6.92
CA ALA A 39 1.25 7.71 7.72
C ALA A 39 1.15 6.35 7.01
N ASP A 40 0.03 6.08 6.31
CA ASP A 40 -0.13 4.86 5.52
C ASP A 40 0.92 4.79 4.40
N ALA A 41 1.11 5.89 3.68
CA ALA A 41 2.10 5.98 2.61
C ALA A 41 3.53 5.78 3.14
N ALA A 42 3.89 6.45 4.22
CA ALA A 42 5.19 6.29 4.87
C ALA A 42 5.43 4.85 5.34
N LEU A 43 4.42 4.21 5.91
CA LEU A 43 4.49 2.82 6.36
C LEU A 43 4.79 1.87 5.18
N MET A 44 4.10 2.03 4.06
CA MET A 44 4.36 1.22 2.87
C MET A 44 5.80 1.40 2.37
N MET A 45 6.28 2.64 2.31
CA MET A 45 7.67 2.92 1.94
C MET A 45 8.68 2.30 2.93
N GLN A 46 8.40 2.34 4.23
CA GLN A 46 9.24 1.72 5.26
C GLN A 46 9.27 0.18 5.16
N ILE A 47 8.19 -0.45 4.71
CA ILE A 47 8.14 -1.89 4.45
C ILE A 47 8.99 -2.27 3.24
N GLY A 48 9.28 -1.33 2.34
CA GLY A 48 10.22 -1.54 1.23
C GLY A 48 9.59 -1.57 -0.16
N VAL A 49 8.38 -1.02 -0.34
CA VAL A 49 7.84 -0.82 -1.68
C VAL A 49 8.58 0.30 -2.41
N ASP A 50 8.57 0.26 -3.74
CA ASP A 50 9.25 1.28 -4.57
C ASP A 50 8.41 2.55 -4.76
N GLY A 51 7.11 2.46 -4.48
CA GLY A 51 6.21 3.60 -4.56
C GLY A 51 4.79 3.23 -4.15
N VAL A 52 3.89 4.20 -4.21
CA VAL A 52 2.49 4.03 -3.86
C VAL A 52 1.56 4.60 -4.95
N PHE A 53 0.43 3.95 -5.14
CA PHE A 53 -0.69 4.48 -5.92
C PHE A 53 -1.82 4.82 -4.97
N VAL A 54 -2.31 6.05 -5.05
CA VAL A 54 -3.38 6.53 -4.17
C VAL A 54 -4.50 7.13 -5.01
N GLY A 55 -5.69 6.60 -4.88
CA GLY A 55 -6.88 7.08 -5.56
C GLY A 55 -7.90 7.68 -4.58
N SER A 56 -8.88 6.89 -4.19
CA SER A 56 -9.98 7.33 -3.32
C SER A 56 -9.52 7.88 -1.96
N GLY A 57 -8.39 7.42 -1.44
CA GLY A 57 -7.80 7.96 -0.23
C GLY A 57 -7.51 9.46 -0.30
N ILE A 58 -7.18 9.97 -1.50
CA ILE A 58 -7.04 11.41 -1.76
C ILE A 58 -8.39 12.00 -2.14
N PHE A 59 -9.03 11.49 -3.21
CA PHE A 59 -10.20 12.13 -3.82
C PHE A 59 -11.45 12.13 -2.94
N LYS A 60 -11.58 11.19 -2.02
CA LYS A 60 -12.69 11.10 -1.05
C LYS A 60 -12.31 11.61 0.35
N SER A 61 -11.16 12.24 0.52
CA SER A 61 -10.81 12.95 1.74
C SER A 61 -11.55 14.29 1.81
N GLU A 62 -11.61 14.87 2.99
CA GLU A 62 -12.23 16.19 3.20
C GLU A 62 -11.54 17.30 2.38
N SER A 63 -10.20 17.22 2.25
CA SER A 63 -9.40 18.21 1.54
C SER A 63 -8.41 17.50 0.59
N PRO A 64 -8.83 17.09 -0.61
CA PRO A 64 -8.01 16.28 -1.51
C PRO A 64 -6.65 16.89 -1.86
N GLN A 65 -6.58 18.18 -2.10
CA GLN A 65 -5.32 18.87 -2.44
C GLN A 65 -4.32 18.80 -1.29
N ILE A 66 -4.76 19.11 -0.08
CA ILE A 66 -3.90 19.08 1.11
C ILE A 66 -3.46 17.64 1.40
N MET A 67 -4.38 16.67 1.27
CA MET A 67 -4.07 15.26 1.45
C MET A 67 -3.05 14.75 0.42
N ALA A 68 -3.19 15.15 -0.83
CA ALA A 68 -2.24 14.78 -1.88
C ALA A 68 -0.83 15.30 -1.60
N ASP A 69 -0.71 16.59 -1.27
CA ASP A 69 0.58 17.20 -0.92
C ASP A 69 1.24 16.51 0.28
N ALA A 70 0.44 16.19 1.30
CA ALA A 70 0.92 15.51 2.49
C ALA A 70 1.40 14.08 2.19
N ILE A 71 0.67 13.33 1.38
CA ILE A 71 1.05 11.97 0.97
C ILE A 71 2.33 11.98 0.13
N VAL A 72 2.48 12.92 -0.81
CA VAL A 72 3.70 13.06 -1.62
C VAL A 72 4.91 13.35 -0.72
N LYS A 73 4.79 14.28 0.21
CA LYS A 73 5.86 14.60 1.16
C LYS A 73 6.21 13.41 2.07
N ALA A 74 5.21 12.69 2.57
CA ALA A 74 5.43 11.51 3.40
C ALA A 74 6.10 10.37 2.62
N THR A 75 5.75 10.19 1.35
CA THR A 75 6.39 9.20 0.48
C THR A 75 7.85 9.55 0.21
N THR A 76 8.15 10.83 -0.01
CA THR A 76 9.51 11.31 -0.25
C THR A 76 10.38 11.25 1.01
N HIS A 77 9.80 11.61 2.16
CA HIS A 77 10.50 11.74 3.45
C HIS A 77 10.06 10.68 4.47
N TYR A 78 9.79 9.46 4.01
CA TYR A 78 9.21 8.41 4.86
C TYR A 78 10.09 7.98 6.05
N GLN A 79 11.37 8.34 6.05
CA GLN A 79 12.31 8.06 7.15
C GLN A 79 12.51 9.27 8.10
N ASP A 80 11.86 10.39 7.84
CA ASP A 80 11.96 11.59 8.65
C ASP A 80 10.72 11.75 9.56
N PRO A 81 10.82 11.40 10.87
CA PRO A 81 9.66 11.46 11.76
C PRO A 81 9.15 12.88 11.99
N HIS A 82 10.01 13.90 11.93
CA HIS A 82 9.60 15.29 12.06
C HIS A 82 8.77 15.75 10.87
N MET A 83 9.19 15.40 9.65
CA MET A 83 8.44 15.69 8.44
C MET A 83 7.09 14.96 8.46
N LEU A 84 7.06 13.68 8.83
CA LEU A 84 5.83 12.90 8.92
C LEU A 84 4.84 13.50 9.92
N ALA A 85 5.31 13.96 11.07
CA ALA A 85 4.48 14.65 12.05
C ALA A 85 3.92 15.98 11.51
N GLU A 86 4.73 16.78 10.83
CA GLU A 86 4.31 18.06 10.26
C GLU A 86 3.25 17.88 9.16
N VAL A 87 3.46 16.98 8.22
CA VAL A 87 2.51 16.77 7.09
C VAL A 87 1.22 16.08 7.52
N SER A 88 1.19 15.51 8.70
CA SER A 88 0.00 14.86 9.25
C SER A 88 -0.96 15.82 9.97
N LYS A 89 -0.59 17.10 10.08
CA LYS A 89 -1.41 18.12 10.75
C LYS A 89 -2.40 18.77 9.79
N GLY A 90 -3.60 19.09 10.29
CA GLY A 90 -4.57 19.93 9.58
C GLY A 90 -5.12 19.34 8.29
N LEU A 91 -5.17 18.04 8.16
CA LEU A 91 -5.61 17.36 6.93
C LEU A 91 -7.13 17.27 6.80
N GLY A 92 -7.87 17.49 7.88
CA GLY A 92 -9.28 17.17 7.95
C GLY A 92 -9.53 15.66 8.02
N SER A 93 -10.75 15.25 7.76
CA SER A 93 -11.12 13.83 7.81
C SER A 93 -10.55 13.06 6.63
N ALA A 94 -9.89 11.95 6.92
CA ALA A 94 -9.45 10.99 5.92
C ALA A 94 -10.65 10.22 5.34
N MET A 95 -10.46 9.62 4.16
CA MET A 95 -11.43 8.67 3.63
C MET A 95 -11.62 7.52 4.63
N PRO A 96 -12.86 7.23 5.07
CA PRO A 96 -13.12 6.08 5.96
C PRO A 96 -12.86 4.76 5.22
N GLY A 97 -12.28 3.80 5.94
CA GLY A 97 -12.14 2.44 5.43
C GLY A 97 -13.49 1.76 5.20
N ILE A 98 -13.50 0.74 4.36
CA ILE A 98 -14.68 -0.09 4.12
C ILE A 98 -14.49 -1.42 4.86
N ASP A 99 -15.44 -1.80 5.71
CA ASP A 99 -15.43 -3.12 6.32
C ASP A 99 -15.78 -4.16 5.26
N VAL A 100 -14.82 -5.01 4.94
CA VAL A 100 -14.96 -6.06 3.90
C VAL A 100 -16.17 -6.98 4.16
N ARG A 101 -16.53 -7.17 5.42
CA ARG A 101 -17.69 -7.99 5.81
C ARG A 101 -19.03 -7.39 5.40
N THR A 102 -19.06 -6.08 5.13
CA THR A 102 -20.27 -5.37 4.68
C THR A 102 -20.42 -5.35 3.17
N LEU A 103 -19.38 -5.78 2.43
CA LEU A 103 -19.41 -5.83 0.97
C LEU A 103 -20.09 -7.11 0.47
N PRO A 104 -20.92 -7.02 -0.59
CA PRO A 104 -21.36 -8.22 -1.31
C PRO A 104 -20.16 -9.06 -1.76
N GLU A 105 -20.33 -10.37 -1.77
CA GLU A 105 -19.25 -11.32 -2.15
C GLU A 105 -18.67 -11.01 -3.54
N SER A 106 -19.51 -10.55 -4.48
CA SER A 106 -19.09 -10.13 -5.82
C SER A 106 -18.17 -8.92 -5.87
N GLU A 107 -18.11 -8.13 -4.79
CA GLU A 107 -17.26 -6.94 -4.68
C GLU A 107 -15.99 -7.20 -3.87
N GLN A 108 -15.87 -8.37 -3.24
CA GLN A 108 -14.69 -8.75 -2.49
C GLN A 108 -13.59 -9.23 -3.44
N PHE A 109 -12.38 -8.67 -3.31
CA PHE A 109 -11.25 -9.04 -4.18
C PHE A 109 -10.79 -10.49 -4.00
N ALA A 110 -11.00 -11.07 -2.82
CA ALA A 110 -10.60 -12.45 -2.52
C ALA A 110 -11.24 -13.49 -3.46
N THR A 111 -12.40 -13.20 -4.03
CA THR A 111 -13.14 -14.10 -4.93
C THR A 111 -13.03 -13.72 -6.41
N ARG A 112 -12.31 -12.60 -6.72
CA ARG A 112 -12.17 -12.13 -8.10
C ARG A 112 -11.01 -12.83 -8.82
N GLY A 113 -11.32 -13.41 -9.97
CA GLY A 113 -10.30 -13.84 -10.93
C GLY A 113 -9.74 -15.25 -10.75
N TRP A 114 -10.40 -16.12 -9.98
CA TRP A 114 -10.01 -17.52 -9.80
C TRP A 114 -11.16 -18.46 -10.13
#